data_c3b1870b5a5a2eade507c4d2d5758f95
#
_entry.id   c3b1870b5a5a2eade507c4d2d5758f95
#
_cell.length_a   1.000
_cell.length_b   1.000
_cell.length_c   1.000
_cell.angle_alpha   90.00
_cell.angle_beta   90.00
_cell.angle_gamma   90.00
#
_symmetry.space_group_name_H-M   'P 1'
#
loop_
_entity.id
_entity.type
_entity.pdbx_description
1 polymer ?
#
loop_
_entity_poly.entity_id
_entity_poly.type
_entity_poly.pdbx_seq_one_letter_code
_entity_poly.pdbx_strand_id
1 'polypeptide(L)'
;VDGTTQEVYEKYRVGGDLKLVLENTKNLIKMKKEMKLKYPIIQARMIVNKFNEHQLDDFKNLSKELEVDEIEVGNIQLNPNTSAEEWLPKNKQYVYSTYLGESRTTPCHWPWSGMVINWDGAVDACSIIDDPNANFGNIFESDLKSVWNNKYYISARSTWSKDPQSDQLVICNMCKNDTHNPNLLRVGNTFSLTTNNLINRE
;
A
#
# COMPACT_ATOMS: atom_id res chain seq x y z
N VAL A 1 5.45 -14.23 -2.40
CA VAL A 1 6.00 -15.38 -1.66
C VAL A 1 6.60 -14.85 -0.37
N ASP A 2 5.91 -15.06 0.78
CA ASP A 2 6.29 -14.43 2.05
C ASP A 2 7.03 -15.41 2.98
N GLY A 3 7.74 -16.35 2.41
CA GLY A 3 8.61 -17.33 3.04
C GLY A 3 9.17 -18.31 2.02
N THR A 4 10.37 -18.82 2.23
CA THR A 4 11.02 -19.82 1.35
C THR A 4 10.87 -21.25 1.86
N THR A 5 10.34 -21.40 3.07
CA THR A 5 9.91 -22.69 3.65
C THR A 5 8.42 -22.63 3.99
N GLN A 6 7.73 -23.78 3.96
CA GLN A 6 6.31 -23.85 4.27
C GLN A 6 6.00 -23.28 5.66
N GLU A 7 6.80 -23.61 6.64
CA GLU A 7 6.63 -23.14 8.02
C GLU A 7 6.64 -21.61 8.12
N VAL A 8 7.61 -20.95 7.48
CA VAL A 8 7.73 -19.49 7.50
C VAL A 8 6.64 -18.84 6.64
N TYR A 9 6.36 -19.41 5.47
CA TYR A 9 5.33 -18.92 4.56
C TYR A 9 3.95 -18.90 5.23
N GLU A 10 3.60 -19.95 5.93
CA GLU A 10 2.28 -20.13 6.57
C GLU A 10 2.07 -19.20 7.78
N LYS A 11 3.14 -18.68 8.39
CA LYS A 11 3.02 -17.67 9.47
C LYS A 11 2.27 -16.43 9.00
N TYR A 12 2.49 -15.98 7.77
CA TYR A 12 1.83 -14.82 7.20
C TYR A 12 0.68 -15.20 6.25
N ARG A 13 0.85 -16.28 5.49
CA ARG A 13 -0.15 -16.81 4.55
C ARG A 13 -0.86 -18.03 5.17
N VAL A 14 -1.65 -17.77 6.19
CA VAL A 14 -2.35 -18.81 6.95
C VAL A 14 -3.19 -19.71 6.02
N GLY A 15 -2.95 -21.03 6.10
CA GLY A 15 -3.58 -22.01 5.22
C GLY A 15 -3.07 -22.04 3.78
N GLY A 16 -2.01 -21.27 3.47
CA GLY A 16 -1.40 -21.25 2.14
C GLY A 16 -0.46 -22.46 1.94
N ASP A 17 -0.41 -22.98 0.73
CA ASP A 17 0.49 -24.05 0.28
C ASP A 17 1.60 -23.45 -0.58
N LEU A 18 2.81 -23.35 -0.02
CA LEU A 18 3.97 -22.80 -0.71
C LEU A 18 4.34 -23.61 -1.95
N LYS A 19 4.27 -24.95 -1.85
CA LYS A 19 4.60 -25.84 -2.97
C LYS A 19 3.70 -25.58 -4.16
N LEU A 20 2.40 -25.50 -3.91
CA LEU A 20 1.41 -25.20 -4.95
C LEU A 20 1.66 -23.83 -5.60
N VAL A 21 1.98 -22.79 -4.79
CA VAL A 21 2.30 -21.46 -5.31
C VAL A 21 3.53 -21.51 -6.23
N LEU A 22 4.59 -22.21 -5.82
CA LEU A 22 5.81 -22.32 -6.60
C LEU A 22 5.59 -23.14 -7.89
N GLU A 23 4.82 -24.22 -7.83
CA GLU A 23 4.47 -25.03 -9.02
C GLU A 23 3.64 -24.20 -10.01
N ASN A 24 2.64 -23.47 -9.55
CA ASN A 24 1.83 -22.59 -10.40
C ASN A 24 2.67 -21.47 -11.04
N THR A 25 3.60 -20.89 -10.28
CA THR A 25 4.53 -19.88 -10.80
C THR A 25 5.42 -20.45 -11.88
N LYS A 26 6.02 -21.64 -11.67
CA LYS A 26 6.81 -22.34 -12.68
C LYS A 26 6.01 -22.63 -13.94
N ASN A 27 4.79 -23.12 -13.80
CA ASN A 27 3.91 -23.41 -14.93
C ASN A 27 3.59 -22.15 -15.74
N LEU A 28 3.28 -21.03 -15.07
CA LEU A 28 3.02 -19.74 -15.72
C LEU A 28 4.25 -19.26 -16.51
N ILE A 29 5.43 -19.31 -15.90
CA ILE A 29 6.68 -18.90 -16.56
C ILE A 29 7.00 -19.81 -17.77
N LYS A 30 6.81 -21.13 -17.61
CA LYS A 30 6.97 -22.09 -18.69
C LYS A 30 6.05 -21.77 -19.87
N MET A 31 4.76 -21.57 -19.61
CA MET A 31 3.78 -21.21 -20.65
C MET A 31 4.15 -19.90 -21.36
N LYS A 32 4.54 -18.87 -20.60
CA LYS A 32 5.00 -17.59 -21.16
C LYS A 32 6.16 -17.78 -22.13
N LYS A 33 7.15 -18.62 -21.77
CA LYS A 33 8.32 -18.92 -22.60
C LYS A 33 7.94 -19.72 -23.85
N GLU A 34 7.13 -20.77 -23.72
CA GLU A 34 6.67 -21.60 -24.82
C GLU A 34 5.90 -20.76 -25.85
N MET A 35 5.06 -19.85 -25.40
CA MET A 35 4.31 -18.93 -26.24
C MET A 35 5.14 -17.75 -26.75
N LYS A 36 6.40 -17.62 -26.34
CA LYS A 36 7.32 -16.49 -26.67
C LYS A 36 6.73 -15.12 -26.37
N LEU A 37 5.98 -15.02 -25.26
CA LEU A 37 5.32 -13.79 -24.87
C LEU A 37 6.25 -12.89 -24.03
N LYS A 38 6.21 -11.59 -24.30
CA LYS A 38 6.86 -10.57 -23.49
C LYS A 38 6.07 -10.28 -22.19
N TYR A 39 4.77 -10.35 -22.24
CA TYR A 39 3.84 -10.08 -21.14
C TYR A 39 3.03 -11.34 -20.80
N PRO A 40 2.50 -11.44 -19.55
CA PRO A 40 2.65 -10.48 -18.44
C PRO A 40 4.08 -10.45 -17.89
N ILE A 41 4.46 -9.34 -17.24
CA ILE A 41 5.62 -9.28 -16.36
C ILE A 41 5.29 -10.04 -15.08
N ILE A 42 6.13 -11.03 -14.75
CA ILE A 42 5.96 -11.87 -13.57
C ILE A 42 6.90 -11.37 -12.48
N GLN A 43 6.33 -10.80 -11.44
CA GLN A 43 7.08 -10.25 -10.31
C GLN A 43 6.95 -11.17 -9.08
N ALA A 44 8.07 -11.57 -8.49
CA ALA A 44 8.08 -12.18 -7.17
C ALA A 44 8.21 -11.08 -6.10
N ARG A 45 7.30 -11.10 -5.12
CA ARG A 45 7.32 -10.15 -4.01
C ARG A 45 7.37 -10.87 -2.67
N MET A 46 8.21 -10.36 -1.75
CA MET A 46 8.22 -10.74 -0.34
C MET A 46 7.89 -9.53 0.53
N ILE A 47 6.89 -9.67 1.39
CA ILE A 47 6.60 -8.70 2.45
C ILE A 47 7.44 -9.10 3.67
N VAL A 48 8.41 -8.27 4.00
CA VAL A 48 9.36 -8.58 5.09
C VAL A 48 8.69 -8.40 6.44
N ASN A 49 8.83 -9.40 7.27
CA ASN A 49 8.37 -9.41 8.64
C ASN A 49 9.39 -10.15 9.55
N LYS A 50 9.15 -10.17 10.84
CA LYS A 50 10.03 -10.80 11.84
C LYS A 50 10.33 -12.28 11.57
N PHE A 51 9.39 -12.98 10.95
CA PHE A 51 9.50 -14.42 10.74
C PHE A 51 10.26 -14.80 9.47
N ASN A 52 10.35 -13.89 8.48
CA ASN A 52 10.97 -14.16 7.18
C ASN A 52 12.18 -13.29 6.85
N GLU A 53 12.53 -12.28 7.66
CA GLU A 53 13.66 -11.38 7.36
C GLU A 53 15.00 -12.11 7.16
N HIS A 54 15.17 -13.27 7.78
CA HIS A 54 16.36 -14.10 7.63
C HIS A 54 16.40 -14.89 6.32
N GLN A 55 15.29 -14.94 5.57
CA GLN A 55 15.17 -15.67 4.30
C GLN A 55 15.29 -14.76 3.06
N LEU A 56 15.73 -13.53 3.20
CA LEU A 56 15.79 -12.58 2.08
C LEU A 56 16.71 -13.06 0.95
N ASP A 57 17.86 -13.65 1.28
CA ASP A 57 18.78 -14.14 0.27
C ASP A 57 18.28 -15.45 -0.35
N ASP A 58 17.66 -16.31 0.43
CA ASP A 58 16.98 -17.51 -0.08
C ASP A 58 15.84 -17.14 -1.03
N PHE A 59 15.07 -16.10 -0.70
CA PHE A 59 14.02 -15.57 -1.57
C PHE A 59 14.57 -15.05 -2.91
N LYS A 60 15.67 -14.31 -2.88
CA LYS A 60 16.33 -13.83 -4.11
C LYS A 60 16.82 -14.99 -4.98
N ASN A 61 17.41 -16.02 -4.35
CA ASN A 61 17.88 -17.22 -5.05
C ASN A 61 16.72 -18.01 -5.65
N LEU A 62 15.68 -18.28 -4.86
CA LEU A 62 14.44 -18.91 -5.31
C LEU A 62 13.81 -18.17 -6.50
N SER A 63 13.76 -16.85 -6.42
CA SER A 63 13.20 -16.00 -7.50
C SER A 63 14.01 -16.11 -8.79
N LYS A 64 15.35 -16.21 -8.69
CA LYS A 64 16.22 -16.46 -9.85
C LYS A 64 16.04 -17.85 -10.41
N GLU A 65 15.92 -18.87 -9.57
CA GLU A 65 15.65 -20.26 -9.99
C GLU A 65 14.30 -20.39 -10.69
N LEU A 66 13.31 -19.64 -10.26
CA LEU A 66 12.00 -19.56 -10.91
C LEU A 66 12.05 -18.79 -12.24
N GLU A 67 13.10 -17.98 -12.45
CA GLU A 67 13.25 -17.11 -13.63
C GLU A 67 12.11 -16.07 -13.75
N VAL A 68 11.69 -15.49 -12.63
CA VAL A 68 10.75 -14.37 -12.66
C VAL A 68 11.37 -13.13 -13.31
N ASP A 69 10.56 -12.27 -13.89
CA ASP A 69 11.03 -11.07 -14.58
C ASP A 69 11.54 -10.01 -13.58
N GLU A 70 10.90 -9.91 -12.41
CA GLU A 70 11.20 -8.89 -11.40
C GLU A 70 11.12 -9.44 -9.98
N ILE A 71 11.90 -8.82 -9.08
CA ILE A 71 11.91 -9.13 -7.65
C ILE A 71 11.63 -7.85 -6.88
N GLU A 72 10.67 -7.91 -5.95
CA GLU A 72 10.34 -6.81 -5.04
C GLU A 72 10.39 -7.28 -3.59
N VAL A 73 10.94 -6.43 -2.73
CA VAL A 73 10.93 -6.59 -1.28
C VAL A 73 10.15 -5.43 -0.67
N GLY A 74 9.05 -5.73 0.00
CA GLY A 74 8.16 -4.72 0.56
C GLY A 74 8.12 -4.77 2.09
N ASN A 75 7.68 -3.67 2.68
CA ASN A 75 7.49 -3.54 4.12
C ASN A 75 6.12 -4.08 4.53
N ILE A 76 6.04 -4.66 5.73
CA ILE A 76 4.76 -5.10 6.28
C ILE A 76 3.91 -3.92 6.72
N GLN A 77 2.63 -3.97 6.41
CA GLN A 77 1.58 -3.15 7.01
C GLN A 77 0.86 -3.94 8.07
N LEU A 78 0.68 -3.37 9.24
CA LEU A 78 0.01 -4.01 10.35
C LEU A 78 -1.41 -3.47 10.51
N ASN A 79 -2.35 -4.35 10.82
CA ASN A 79 -3.66 -3.94 11.28
C ASN A 79 -3.56 -3.29 12.68
N PRO A 80 -4.51 -2.42 13.08
CA PRO A 80 -4.43 -1.67 14.35
C PRO A 80 -4.26 -2.53 15.58
N ASN A 81 -4.89 -3.70 15.57
CA ASN A 81 -4.91 -4.63 16.69
C ASN A 81 -3.73 -5.60 16.69
N THR A 82 -2.80 -5.44 15.74
CA THR A 82 -1.63 -6.31 15.61
C THR A 82 -0.45 -5.70 16.34
N SER A 83 0.16 -6.46 17.24
CA SER A 83 1.35 -6.01 17.96
C SER A 83 2.52 -5.78 17.00
N ALA A 84 3.09 -4.59 17.04
CA ALA A 84 4.29 -4.26 16.26
C ALA A 84 5.47 -5.14 16.63
N GLU A 85 5.63 -5.46 17.92
CA GLU A 85 6.72 -6.32 18.43
C GLU A 85 6.65 -7.75 17.92
N GLU A 86 5.43 -8.22 17.61
CA GLU A 86 5.22 -9.58 17.10
C GLU A 86 5.60 -9.71 15.62
N TRP A 87 5.44 -8.65 14.83
CA TRP A 87 5.51 -8.74 13.37
C TRP A 87 6.59 -7.91 12.71
N LEU A 88 7.00 -6.78 13.30
CA LEU A 88 8.00 -5.94 12.67
C LEU A 88 9.37 -6.64 12.63
N PRO A 89 10.08 -6.57 11.49
CA PRO A 89 11.43 -7.09 11.37
C PRO A 89 12.40 -6.28 12.24
N LYS A 90 13.52 -6.88 12.63
CA LYS A 90 14.58 -6.19 13.37
C LYS A 90 15.33 -5.20 12.46
N ASN A 91 15.45 -5.53 11.17
CA ASN A 91 16.07 -4.63 10.21
C ASN A 91 15.15 -3.46 9.88
N LYS A 92 15.48 -2.30 10.43
CA LYS A 92 14.69 -1.06 10.28
C LYS A 92 14.54 -0.59 8.83
N GLN A 93 15.38 -1.04 7.91
CA GLN A 93 15.24 -0.74 6.48
C GLN A 93 13.89 -1.23 5.92
N TYR A 94 13.32 -2.29 6.50
CA TYR A 94 12.06 -2.89 6.10
C TYR A 94 10.90 -2.49 7.02
N VAL A 95 11.06 -1.45 7.80
CA VAL A 95 10.03 -0.89 8.68
C VAL A 95 9.61 0.47 8.14
N TYR A 96 8.31 0.71 8.02
CA TYR A 96 7.84 2.06 7.65
C TYR A 96 8.23 3.08 8.72
N SER A 97 8.65 4.26 8.30
CA SER A 97 9.07 5.35 9.18
C SER A 97 8.01 5.72 10.23
N THR A 98 6.73 5.55 9.88
CA THR A 98 5.60 5.77 10.79
C THR A 98 5.61 4.85 12.01
N TYR A 99 6.08 3.61 11.88
CA TYR A 99 6.26 2.70 13.04
C TYR A 99 7.50 3.02 13.86
N LEU A 100 8.43 3.80 13.29
CA LEU A 100 9.62 4.29 13.99
C LEU A 100 9.37 5.65 14.67
N GLY A 101 8.14 6.19 14.59
CA GLY A 101 7.81 7.51 15.14
C GLY A 101 8.38 8.68 14.32
N GLU A 102 8.79 8.42 13.09
CA GLU A 102 9.35 9.43 12.20
C GLU A 102 8.26 10.15 11.41
N SER A 103 8.35 11.47 11.33
CA SER A 103 7.45 12.28 10.51
C SER A 103 7.78 12.14 9.03
N ARG A 104 6.77 12.18 8.17
CA ARG A 104 6.99 12.26 6.73
C ARG A 104 7.60 13.61 6.38
N THR A 105 8.81 13.62 5.85
CA THR A 105 9.53 14.82 5.42
C THR A 105 9.43 15.08 3.91
N THR A 106 9.05 14.07 3.13
CA THR A 106 8.96 14.17 1.68
C THR A 106 7.52 14.27 1.20
N PRO A 107 7.24 15.07 0.16
CA PRO A 107 5.92 15.14 -0.46
C PRO A 107 5.43 13.78 -0.92
N CYS A 108 4.14 13.53 -0.74
CA CYS A 108 3.51 12.32 -1.25
C CYS A 108 3.25 12.44 -2.75
N HIS A 109 3.67 11.45 -3.54
CA HIS A 109 3.47 11.45 -4.98
C HIS A 109 2.06 11.08 -5.43
N TRP A 110 1.29 10.37 -4.61
CA TRP A 110 -0.02 9.81 -4.95
C TRP A 110 -0.98 10.81 -5.62
N PRO A 111 -1.19 12.03 -5.11
CA PRO A 111 -2.13 12.97 -5.73
C PRO A 111 -1.77 13.40 -7.15
N TRP A 112 -0.53 13.13 -7.61
CA TRP A 112 -0.06 13.46 -8.96
C TRP A 112 0.12 12.25 -9.87
N SER A 113 0.23 11.04 -9.31
CA SER A 113 0.59 9.85 -10.07
C SER A 113 -0.49 8.80 -10.16
N GLY A 114 -1.53 8.88 -9.34
CA GLY A 114 -2.55 7.84 -9.32
C GLY A 114 -3.81 8.18 -8.55
N MET A 115 -4.79 7.32 -8.67
CA MET A 115 -6.01 7.27 -7.89
C MET A 115 -6.39 5.82 -7.65
N VAL A 116 -7.15 5.57 -6.62
CA VAL A 116 -7.80 4.28 -6.39
C VAL A 116 -9.26 4.43 -6.72
N ILE A 117 -9.80 3.51 -7.51
CA ILE A 117 -11.21 3.44 -7.83
C ILE A 117 -11.76 2.20 -7.15
N ASN A 118 -12.68 2.39 -6.26
CA ASN A 118 -13.32 1.33 -5.50
C ASN A 118 -14.45 0.68 -6.32
N TRP A 119 -14.92 -0.46 -5.87
CA TRP A 119 -15.95 -1.26 -6.53
C TRP A 119 -17.29 -0.51 -6.71
N ASP A 120 -17.59 0.46 -5.87
CA ASP A 120 -18.77 1.34 -5.89
C ASP A 120 -18.56 2.64 -6.68
N GLY A 121 -17.40 2.76 -7.35
CA GLY A 121 -17.01 3.94 -8.12
C GLY A 121 -16.42 5.08 -7.29
N ALA A 122 -16.36 4.96 -5.98
CA ALA A 122 -15.71 5.95 -5.13
C ALA A 122 -14.23 6.07 -5.46
N VAL A 123 -13.69 7.29 -5.43
CA VAL A 123 -12.29 7.58 -5.78
C VAL A 123 -11.55 8.05 -4.56
N ASP A 124 -10.45 7.36 -4.24
CA ASP A 124 -9.54 7.72 -3.18
C ASP A 124 -8.22 8.27 -3.72
N ALA A 125 -7.60 9.17 -2.98
CA ALA A 125 -6.32 9.75 -3.35
C ALA A 125 -5.15 8.77 -3.31
N CYS A 126 -5.26 7.69 -2.55
CA CYS A 126 -4.25 6.63 -2.43
C CYS A 126 -4.83 5.34 -1.84
N SER A 127 -4.07 4.25 -1.92
CA SER A 127 -4.47 2.92 -1.46
C SER A 127 -4.46 2.71 0.07
N ILE A 128 -4.15 3.75 0.85
CA ILE A 128 -4.10 3.68 2.32
C ILE A 128 -5.41 4.17 2.94
N ILE A 129 -6.26 4.83 2.15
CA ILE A 129 -7.54 5.35 2.60
C ILE A 129 -8.54 4.19 2.65
N ASP A 130 -9.22 4.05 3.79
CA ASP A 130 -10.26 3.05 4.04
C ASP A 130 -11.46 3.69 4.76
N ASP A 131 -11.78 4.93 4.37
CA ASP A 131 -12.92 5.67 4.91
C ASP A 131 -13.79 6.17 3.76
N PRO A 132 -15.02 5.67 3.63
CA PRO A 132 -15.92 6.09 2.56
C PRO A 132 -16.26 7.59 2.60
N ASN A 133 -16.05 8.26 3.75
CA ASN A 133 -16.26 9.70 3.86
C ASN A 133 -15.05 10.53 3.40
N ALA A 134 -13.90 9.89 3.19
CA ALA A 134 -12.66 10.55 2.75
C ALA A 134 -12.44 10.49 1.24
N ASN A 135 -13.38 9.94 0.48
CA ASN A 135 -13.28 9.84 -0.98
C ASN A 135 -13.27 11.21 -1.67
N PHE A 136 -12.71 11.25 -2.86
CA PHE A 136 -12.52 12.47 -3.65
C PHE A 136 -13.58 12.65 -4.75
N GLY A 137 -14.56 11.77 -4.81
CA GLY A 137 -15.67 11.79 -5.76
C GLY A 137 -16.04 10.38 -6.20
N ASN A 138 -16.89 10.27 -7.21
CA ASN A 138 -17.36 9.00 -7.74
C ASN A 138 -17.40 9.02 -9.27
N ILE A 139 -16.80 8.01 -9.91
CA ILE A 139 -16.72 7.93 -11.38
C ILE A 139 -18.06 7.56 -12.04
N PHE A 140 -19.04 7.09 -11.28
CA PHE A 140 -20.38 6.87 -11.79
C PHE A 140 -21.23 8.16 -11.83
N GLU A 141 -20.77 9.21 -11.10
CA GLU A 141 -21.44 10.51 -11.02
C GLU A 141 -20.75 11.59 -11.85
N SER A 142 -19.43 11.44 -12.07
CA SER A 142 -18.60 12.41 -12.76
C SER A 142 -17.53 11.72 -13.61
N ASP A 143 -17.14 12.31 -14.71
CA ASP A 143 -16.05 11.79 -15.52
C ASP A 143 -14.70 11.86 -14.77
N LEU A 144 -13.78 10.98 -15.15
CA LEU A 144 -12.50 10.80 -14.50
C LEU A 144 -11.64 12.09 -14.46
N LYS A 145 -11.70 12.89 -15.52
CA LYS A 145 -10.96 14.15 -15.62
C LYS A 145 -11.51 15.19 -14.64
N SER A 146 -12.83 15.23 -14.49
CA SER A 146 -13.51 16.12 -13.53
C SER A 146 -13.16 15.73 -12.09
N VAL A 147 -13.18 14.44 -11.77
CA VAL A 147 -12.75 13.96 -10.44
C VAL A 147 -11.27 14.31 -10.19
N TRP A 148 -10.39 14.04 -11.15
CA TRP A 148 -8.95 14.29 -11.03
C TRP A 148 -8.58 15.77 -10.81
N ASN A 149 -9.44 16.68 -11.27
CA ASN A 149 -9.20 18.14 -11.19
C ASN A 149 -10.17 18.86 -10.25
N ASN A 150 -10.91 18.14 -9.42
CA ASN A 150 -11.81 18.76 -8.48
C ASN A 150 -11.09 19.39 -7.27
N LYS A 151 -11.86 20.09 -6.44
CA LYS A 151 -11.35 20.79 -5.24
C LYS A 151 -10.59 19.88 -4.27
N TYR A 152 -10.93 18.59 -4.17
CA TYR A 152 -10.28 17.64 -3.27
C TYR A 152 -8.88 17.27 -3.77
N TYR A 153 -8.72 16.97 -5.07
CA TYR A 153 -7.41 16.72 -5.66
C TYR A 153 -6.54 17.98 -5.68
N ILE A 154 -7.12 19.15 -5.93
CA ILE A 154 -6.40 20.44 -5.84
C ILE A 154 -5.87 20.63 -4.41
N SER A 155 -6.70 20.42 -3.39
CA SER A 155 -6.28 20.50 -2.00
C SER A 155 -5.19 19.47 -1.66
N ALA A 156 -5.37 18.21 -2.06
CA ALA A 156 -4.39 17.17 -1.81
C ALA A 156 -3.01 17.50 -2.39
N ARG A 157 -2.98 18.04 -3.62
CA ARG A 157 -1.74 18.48 -4.28
C ARG A 157 -1.12 19.68 -3.58
N SER A 158 -1.93 20.60 -3.08
CA SER A 158 -1.44 21.80 -2.39
C SER A 158 -0.99 21.56 -0.96
N THR A 159 -1.26 20.36 -0.40
CA THR A 159 -0.92 20.04 0.99
C THR A 159 0.56 20.28 1.33
N TRP A 160 1.46 20.10 0.37
CA TRP A 160 2.90 20.30 0.54
C TRP A 160 3.40 21.62 -0.05
N SER A 161 2.49 22.44 -0.57
CA SER A 161 2.81 23.79 -1.05
C SER A 161 3.01 24.76 0.12
N LYS A 162 3.81 25.79 -0.11
CA LYS A 162 3.92 26.96 0.78
C LYS A 162 2.70 27.87 0.65
N ASP A 163 2.04 27.82 -0.51
CA ASP A 163 0.85 28.60 -0.84
C ASP A 163 -0.27 27.62 -1.24
N PRO A 164 -1.09 27.18 -0.28
CA PRO A 164 -2.16 26.24 -0.55
C PRO A 164 -3.24 26.86 -1.44
N GLN A 165 -3.61 26.18 -2.52
CA GLN A 165 -4.57 26.63 -3.52
C GLN A 165 -6.04 26.32 -3.14
N SER A 166 -6.28 25.78 -1.96
CA SER A 166 -7.63 25.35 -1.53
C SER A 166 -7.74 25.29 -0.03
N ASP A 167 -8.83 25.84 0.49
CA ASP A 167 -9.23 25.72 1.92
C ASP A 167 -9.96 24.41 2.23
N GLN A 168 -10.18 23.58 1.19
CA GLN A 168 -10.83 22.28 1.37
C GLN A 168 -9.95 21.33 2.17
N LEU A 169 -10.40 20.92 3.35
CA LEU A 169 -9.73 19.87 4.12
C LEU A 169 -9.93 18.50 3.46
N VAL A 170 -8.85 17.78 3.32
CA VAL A 170 -8.81 16.40 2.83
C VAL A 170 -7.91 15.55 3.71
N ILE A 171 -8.02 14.24 3.61
CA ILE A 171 -7.19 13.29 4.38
C ILE A 171 -5.69 13.53 4.21
N CYS A 172 -5.25 14.03 3.05
CA CYS A 172 -3.85 14.35 2.78
C CYS A 172 -3.28 15.43 3.70
N ASN A 173 -4.11 16.40 4.13
CA ASN A 173 -3.69 17.43 5.09
C ASN A 173 -3.37 16.83 6.46
N MET A 174 -4.12 15.81 6.86
CA MET A 174 -3.89 15.09 8.10
C MET A 174 -2.69 14.17 7.99
N CYS A 175 -2.56 13.45 6.87
CA CYS A 175 -1.44 12.55 6.59
C CYS A 175 -0.08 13.27 6.63
N LYS A 176 -0.01 14.52 6.19
CA LYS A 176 1.20 15.35 6.27
C LYS A 176 1.64 15.59 7.70
N ASN A 177 0.68 15.86 8.58
CA ASN A 177 0.92 16.27 9.96
C ASN A 177 0.95 15.07 10.93
N ASP A 178 0.82 13.86 10.42
CA ASP A 178 0.57 12.69 11.22
C ASP A 178 1.82 12.12 11.88
N THR A 179 2.14 12.66 13.03
CA THR A 179 2.79 11.89 14.08
C THR A 179 1.95 11.81 15.36
N HIS A 180 0.96 12.69 15.54
CA HIS A 180 0.21 12.78 16.80
C HIS A 180 -1.14 13.47 16.67
N ASN A 181 -1.83 13.41 15.52
CA ASN A 181 -3.16 14.01 15.42
C ASN A 181 -4.21 13.09 16.07
N PRO A 182 -4.78 13.46 17.24
CA PRO A 182 -5.75 12.64 17.96
C PRO A 182 -7.08 12.47 17.20
N ASN A 183 -7.29 13.22 16.11
CA ASN A 183 -8.49 13.14 15.27
C ASN A 183 -8.32 12.16 14.10
N LEU A 184 -7.14 11.57 13.92
CA LEU A 184 -6.88 10.48 13.01
C LEU A 184 -7.03 9.17 13.77
N LEU A 185 -8.11 8.47 13.52
CA LEU A 185 -8.18 7.05 13.88
C LEU A 185 -7.21 6.29 12.96
N ARG A 186 -6.09 5.92 13.52
CA ARG A 186 -5.18 4.99 12.88
C ARG A 186 -5.77 3.59 12.94
N VAL A 187 -6.17 3.09 11.79
CA VAL A 187 -6.46 1.68 11.62
C VAL A 187 -5.26 1.09 10.85
N GLY A 188 -4.20 0.75 11.57
CA GLY A 188 -2.90 0.38 10.98
C GLY A 188 -2.22 1.60 10.31
N ASN A 189 -1.86 1.47 9.04
CA ASN A 189 -1.43 2.59 8.20
C ASN A 189 -2.58 3.21 7.41
N THR A 190 -3.81 2.77 7.63
CA THR A 190 -5.00 3.42 7.10
C THR A 190 -5.40 4.57 8.01
N PHE A 191 -5.95 5.62 7.41
CA PHE A 191 -6.39 6.82 8.11
C PHE A 191 -7.90 6.93 7.94
N SER A 192 -8.63 6.97 9.05
CA SER A 192 -10.05 7.26 9.07
C SER A 192 -10.28 8.65 9.65
N LEU A 193 -11.19 9.39 9.03
CA LEU A 193 -11.63 10.69 9.53
C LEU A 193 -12.68 10.45 10.61
N THR A 194 -12.43 10.90 11.85
CA THR A 194 -13.49 10.96 12.84
C THR A 194 -14.56 11.93 12.38
N THR A 195 -15.81 11.52 12.49
CA THR A 195 -17.01 12.25 12.02
C THR A 195 -17.13 13.70 12.50
N ASN A 196 -16.39 14.07 13.55
CA ASN A 196 -16.39 15.43 14.08
C ASN A 196 -15.58 16.45 13.25
N ASN A 197 -14.78 16.01 12.26
CA ASN A 197 -13.96 16.91 11.44
C ASN A 197 -14.44 17.02 9.98
N LEU A 198 -15.51 16.31 9.62
CA LEU A 198 -16.16 16.41 8.31
C LEU A 198 -17.39 17.34 8.34
N ILE A 199 -17.41 18.30 9.27
CA ILE A 199 -18.47 19.31 9.31
C ILE A 199 -18.39 20.12 8.02
N ASN A 200 -19.48 20.00 7.25
CA ASN A 200 -19.84 20.71 6.02
C ASN A 200 -19.32 20.09 4.73
N ARG A 201 -19.87 18.91 4.41
CA ARG A 201 -20.14 18.55 3.03
C ARG A 201 -21.62 18.86 2.74
N GLU A 202 -21.95 20.10 2.52
CA GLU A 202 -23.10 20.55 1.76
C GLU A 202 -22.68 20.98 0.36
#